data_1ccb694fc0a016aa195a75d84fd96207
#
_entry.id   1ccb694fc0a016aa195a75d84fd96207
#
_cell.length_a   1.000
_cell.length_b   1.000
_cell.length_c   1.000
_cell.angle_alpha   90.00
_cell.angle_beta   90.00
_cell.angle_gamma   90.00
#
_symmetry.space_group_name_H-M   'P 1'
#
loop_
_entity.id
_entity.type
_entity.pdbx_description
1 polymer ?
#
loop_
_entity_poly.entity_id
_entity_poly.type
_entity_poly.pdbx_seq_one_letter_code
_entity_poly.pdbx_strand_id
1 'polypeptide(L)'
;MIVDEGVIVEIVRPGTGDPVAEGEVGELVVTTLNPDYPLIRFGTGDLTAVLPGQCPTGRTNQRIKGWMGRADQTTKVRGMFVHPGQVDQVVKRFPEVLKARLVVSGEMANDQLHLHVETSQA
;
A
#
# COMPACT_ATOMS: atom_id res chain seq x y z
N MET A 1 13.35 1.36 4.04
CA MET A 1 13.54 1.50 5.52
C MET A 1 13.91 0.14 6.08
N ILE A 2 14.76 0.10 7.11
CA ILE A 2 15.13 -1.12 7.85
C ILE A 2 14.24 -1.17 9.09
N VAL A 3 13.68 -2.35 9.37
CA VAL A 3 12.84 -2.57 10.56
C VAL A 3 13.75 -2.78 11.79
N ASP A 4 13.40 -2.14 12.89
CA ASP A 4 14.09 -2.30 14.18
C ASP A 4 13.82 -3.66 14.81
N GLU A 5 14.75 -4.18 15.61
CA GLU A 5 14.63 -5.48 16.28
C GLU A 5 13.51 -5.52 17.33
N GLY A 6 13.11 -4.37 17.86
CA GLY A 6 12.01 -4.21 18.81
C GLY A 6 10.61 -4.21 18.19
N VAL A 7 10.51 -4.40 16.86
CA VAL A 7 9.25 -4.32 16.12
C VAL A 7 9.10 -5.51 15.20
N ILE A 8 7.95 -6.17 15.24
CA ILE A 8 7.53 -7.15 14.24
C ILE A 8 6.63 -6.42 13.25
N VAL A 9 6.94 -6.58 11.96
CA VAL A 9 6.20 -5.98 10.85
C VAL A 9 5.54 -7.08 10.03
N GLU A 10 4.26 -6.93 9.80
CA GLU A 10 3.47 -7.73 8.87
C GLU A 10 2.88 -6.82 7.79
N ILE A 11 2.83 -7.29 6.56
CA ILE A 11 2.12 -6.61 5.47
C ILE A 11 0.91 -7.46 5.14
N VAL A 12 -0.26 -6.87 5.33
CA VAL A 12 -1.53 -7.59 5.22
C VAL A 12 -2.45 -6.97 4.17
N ARG A 13 -3.38 -7.76 3.68
CA ARG A 13 -4.43 -7.25 2.80
C ARG A 13 -5.37 -6.33 3.58
N PRO A 14 -5.56 -5.08 3.14
CA PRO A 14 -6.40 -4.12 3.85
C PRO A 14 -7.79 -4.68 4.19
N GLY A 15 -8.21 -4.50 5.46
CA GLY A 15 -9.50 -4.92 5.95
C GLY A 15 -9.69 -6.42 6.21
N THR A 16 -8.67 -7.27 5.97
CA THR A 16 -8.78 -8.72 6.23
C THR A 16 -7.84 -9.21 7.32
N GLY A 17 -6.66 -8.59 7.43
CA GLY A 17 -5.59 -9.05 8.31
C GLY A 17 -4.81 -10.25 7.76
N ASP A 18 -5.09 -10.72 6.54
CA ASP A 18 -4.38 -11.82 5.89
C ASP A 18 -3.05 -11.33 5.30
N PRO A 19 -1.94 -12.05 5.49
CA PRO A 19 -0.66 -11.68 4.90
C PRO A 19 -0.74 -11.64 3.37
N VAL A 20 -0.02 -10.69 2.77
CA VAL A 20 0.18 -10.62 1.31
C VAL A 20 1.46 -11.35 0.91
N ALA A 21 1.63 -11.59 -0.40
CA ALA A 21 2.86 -12.16 -0.92
C ALA A 21 4.05 -11.20 -0.74
N GLU A 22 5.27 -11.73 -0.68
CA GLU A 22 6.48 -10.92 -0.56
C GLU A 22 6.60 -9.93 -1.73
N GLY A 23 6.82 -8.66 -1.40
CA GLY A 23 6.90 -7.57 -2.39
C GLY A 23 5.57 -6.99 -2.83
N GLU A 24 4.45 -7.62 -2.49
CA GLU A 24 3.10 -7.07 -2.71
C GLU A 24 2.83 -5.93 -1.74
N VAL A 25 2.08 -4.92 -2.21
CA VAL A 25 1.66 -3.78 -1.37
C VAL A 25 0.48 -4.18 -0.51
N GLY A 26 0.56 -3.88 0.78
CA GLY A 26 -0.52 -4.09 1.73
C GLY A 26 -0.46 -3.11 2.89
N GLU A 27 -1.39 -3.25 3.81
CA GLU A 27 -1.43 -2.45 5.04
C GLU A 27 -0.33 -2.90 6.00
N LEU A 28 0.38 -1.93 6.54
CA LEU A 28 1.39 -2.14 7.57
C LEU A 28 0.73 -2.42 8.91
N VAL A 29 0.99 -3.60 9.44
CA VAL A 29 0.62 -4.01 10.79
C VAL A 29 1.87 -4.16 11.63
N VAL A 30 1.86 -3.61 12.83
CA VAL A 30 3.02 -3.63 13.72
C VAL A 30 2.70 -4.25 15.08
N THR A 31 3.67 -5.01 15.59
CA THR A 31 3.70 -5.46 16.97
C THR A 31 4.96 -4.90 17.60
N THR A 32 4.83 -4.12 18.68
CA THR A 32 5.98 -3.60 19.43
C THR A 32 6.32 -4.54 20.59
N LEU A 33 7.60 -4.82 20.76
CA LEU A 33 8.11 -5.66 21.86
C LEU A 33 8.44 -4.83 23.10
N ASN A 34 7.87 -3.64 23.23
CA ASN A 34 8.02 -2.76 24.38
C ASN A 34 7.03 -3.18 25.47
N PRO A 35 7.51 -3.61 26.66
CA PRO A 35 6.65 -4.04 27.77
C PRO A 35 5.84 -2.91 28.38
N ASP A 36 6.31 -1.66 28.30
CA ASP A 36 5.65 -0.50 28.91
C ASP A 36 4.48 0.01 28.07
N TYR A 37 4.55 -0.19 26.74
CA TYR A 37 3.50 0.17 25.80
C TYR A 37 3.41 -0.84 24.65
N PRO A 38 2.88 -2.04 24.90
CA PRO A 38 2.80 -3.06 23.88
C PRO A 38 1.67 -2.74 22.88
N LEU A 39 2.01 -2.78 21.59
CA LEU A 39 1.04 -2.83 20.51
C LEU A 39 1.08 -4.25 19.93
N ILE A 40 -0.05 -4.90 19.83
CA ILE A 40 -0.16 -6.26 19.28
C ILE A 40 -0.99 -6.20 18.01
N ARG A 41 -0.34 -6.51 16.87
CA ARG A 41 -0.94 -6.48 15.54
C ARG A 41 -1.74 -5.21 15.25
N PHE A 42 -1.13 -4.06 15.56
CA PHE A 42 -1.75 -2.76 15.37
C PHE A 42 -1.72 -2.37 13.88
N GLY A 43 -2.89 -2.21 13.28
CA GLY A 43 -3.05 -1.69 11.91
C GLY A 43 -2.76 -0.19 11.87
N THR A 44 -1.75 0.21 11.12
CA THR A 44 -1.36 1.62 11.03
C THR A 44 -2.24 2.43 10.09
N GLY A 45 -2.97 1.75 9.21
CA GLY A 45 -3.70 2.37 8.12
C GLY A 45 -2.80 2.87 6.98
N ASP A 46 -1.51 2.59 7.00
CA ASP A 46 -0.56 2.96 5.96
C ASP A 46 -0.20 1.77 5.07
N LEU A 47 0.02 2.04 3.79
CA LEU A 47 0.44 1.03 2.82
C LEU A 47 1.95 1.01 2.69
N THR A 48 2.50 -0.19 2.59
CA THR A 48 3.90 -0.45 2.26
C THR A 48 4.06 -1.82 1.62
N ALA A 49 5.30 -2.21 1.31
CA ALA A 49 5.65 -3.56 0.85
C ALA A 49 7.00 -3.97 1.43
N VAL A 50 7.19 -5.26 1.63
CA VAL A 50 8.52 -5.80 1.96
C VAL A 50 9.46 -5.63 0.75
N LEU A 51 10.68 -5.18 1.02
CA LEU A 51 11.75 -5.18 0.02
C LEU A 51 12.43 -6.55 0.03
N PRO A 52 12.33 -7.32 -1.05
CA PRO A 52 13.00 -8.61 -1.14
C PRO A 52 14.53 -8.45 -1.22
N GLY A 53 15.24 -9.56 -0.99
CA GLY A 53 16.68 -9.66 -1.14
C GLY A 53 17.47 -9.10 0.04
N GLN A 54 18.80 -9.22 -0.05
CA GLN A 54 19.72 -8.84 1.01
C GLN A 54 19.88 -7.32 1.12
N CYS A 55 20.13 -6.85 2.34
CA CYS A 55 20.48 -5.46 2.57
C CYS A 55 21.88 -5.18 2.03
N PRO A 56 22.10 -4.11 1.23
CA PRO A 56 23.42 -3.74 0.73
C PRO A 56 24.47 -3.49 1.83
N THR A 57 24.01 -3.18 3.05
CA THR A 57 24.88 -2.93 4.21
C THR A 57 25.13 -4.20 5.05
N GLY A 58 24.70 -5.37 4.56
CA GLY A 58 24.90 -6.66 5.24
C GLY A 58 23.98 -6.95 6.43
N ARG A 59 23.01 -6.09 6.71
CA ARG A 59 22.02 -6.34 7.78
C ARG A 59 21.02 -7.40 7.37
N THR A 60 20.60 -8.22 8.33
CA THR A 60 19.62 -9.29 8.14
C THR A 60 18.19 -8.86 8.45
N ASN A 61 18.01 -7.68 9.04
CA ASN A 61 16.70 -7.13 9.35
C ASN A 61 15.81 -7.02 8.11
N GLN A 62 14.53 -7.25 8.29
CA GLN A 62 13.51 -6.99 7.26
C GLN A 62 13.57 -5.53 6.80
N ARG A 63 13.31 -5.31 5.53
CA ARG A 63 13.26 -3.97 4.94
C ARG A 63 11.90 -3.74 4.31
N ILE A 64 11.39 -2.51 4.45
CA ILE A 64 10.15 -2.06 3.80
C ILE A 64 10.40 -0.87 2.88
N LYS A 65 9.55 -0.69 1.88
CA LYS A 65 9.68 0.41 0.90
C LYS A 65 9.48 1.80 1.52
N GLY A 66 8.81 1.86 2.67
CA GLY A 66 8.37 3.10 3.29
C GLY A 66 6.91 3.39 2.96
N TRP A 67 6.47 4.61 3.20
CA TRP A 67 5.08 5.00 2.98
C TRP A 67 4.69 4.99 1.51
N MET A 68 3.59 4.31 1.17
CA MET A 68 3.07 4.15 -0.19
C MET A 68 1.61 4.60 -0.33
N GLY A 69 1.06 5.25 0.69
CA GLY A 69 -0.32 5.74 0.71
C GLY A 69 -1.08 5.25 1.94
N ARG A 70 -2.38 5.52 1.96
CA ARG A 70 -3.29 5.12 3.03
C ARG A 70 -4.12 3.90 2.62
N ALA A 71 -4.32 2.99 3.56
CA ALA A 71 -5.16 1.80 3.35
C ALA A 71 -6.64 2.16 3.14
N ASP A 72 -7.13 3.20 3.80
CA ASP A 72 -8.49 3.71 3.66
C ASP A 72 -8.77 4.37 2.29
N GLN A 73 -7.72 4.70 1.53
CA GLN A 73 -7.81 5.17 0.15
C GLN A 73 -7.75 4.03 -0.87
N THR A 74 -7.65 2.79 -0.40
CA THR A 74 -7.63 1.61 -1.26
C THR A 74 -9.05 1.17 -1.56
N THR A 75 -9.36 0.96 -2.84
CA THR A 75 -10.68 0.50 -3.27
C THR A 75 -10.60 -0.92 -3.80
N LYS A 76 -11.52 -1.78 -3.37
CA LYS A 76 -11.64 -3.14 -3.90
C LYS A 76 -12.47 -3.10 -5.18
N VAL A 77 -11.90 -3.59 -6.29
CA VAL A 77 -12.53 -3.65 -7.60
C VAL A 77 -12.43 -5.08 -8.12
N ARG A 78 -13.56 -5.74 -8.34
CA ARG A 78 -13.62 -7.14 -8.82
C ARG A 78 -12.65 -8.09 -8.08
N GLY A 79 -12.56 -7.91 -6.77
CA GLY A 79 -11.67 -8.71 -5.91
C GLY A 79 -10.21 -8.25 -5.82
N MET A 80 -9.78 -7.30 -6.64
CA MET A 80 -8.44 -6.70 -6.58
C MET A 80 -8.45 -5.39 -5.80
N PHE A 81 -7.36 -5.13 -5.09
CA PHE A 81 -7.17 -3.84 -4.41
C PHE A 81 -6.44 -2.87 -5.32
N VAL A 82 -7.07 -1.72 -5.57
CA VAL A 82 -6.47 -0.59 -6.30
C VAL A 82 -6.08 0.48 -5.29
N HIS A 83 -4.81 0.86 -5.26
CA HIS A 83 -4.29 1.89 -4.37
C HIS A 83 -3.85 3.14 -5.16
N PRO A 84 -3.81 4.32 -4.53
CA PRO A 84 -3.52 5.59 -5.22
C PRO A 84 -2.21 5.60 -6.00
N GLY A 85 -1.18 4.92 -5.52
CA GLY A 85 0.12 4.83 -6.20
C GLY A 85 0.07 4.15 -7.57
N GLN A 86 -0.92 3.28 -7.83
CA GLN A 86 -1.10 2.68 -9.17
C GLN A 86 -1.65 3.72 -10.15
N VAL A 87 -2.58 4.58 -9.70
CA VAL A 87 -3.12 5.69 -10.51
C VAL A 87 -1.99 6.68 -10.83
N ASP A 88 -1.18 7.03 -9.83
CA ASP A 88 -0.03 7.92 -9.99
C ASP A 88 1.01 7.37 -10.99
N GLN A 89 1.28 6.07 -10.98
CA GLN A 89 2.16 5.43 -11.96
C GLN A 89 1.63 5.51 -13.39
N VAL A 90 0.31 5.43 -13.58
CA VAL A 90 -0.31 5.61 -14.89
C VAL A 90 -0.17 7.06 -15.35
N VAL A 91 -0.51 8.01 -14.47
CA VAL A 91 -0.42 9.45 -14.76
C VAL A 91 0.99 9.87 -15.16
N LYS A 92 2.01 9.40 -14.45
CA LYS A 92 3.42 9.72 -14.76
C LYS A 92 3.90 9.29 -16.15
N ARG A 93 3.16 8.42 -16.82
CA ARG A 93 3.49 8.02 -18.21
C ARG A 93 2.99 9.01 -19.26
N PHE A 94 2.11 9.93 -18.87
CA PHE A 94 1.45 10.90 -19.78
C PHE A 94 1.70 12.32 -19.27
N PRO A 95 2.74 13.00 -19.79
CA PRO A 95 3.13 14.34 -19.33
C PRO A 95 2.04 15.41 -19.51
N GLU A 96 1.10 15.17 -20.42
CA GLU A 96 -0.06 16.02 -20.68
C GLU A 96 -1.13 15.96 -19.57
N VAL A 97 -1.10 14.94 -18.72
CA VAL A 97 -2.06 14.76 -17.64
C VAL A 97 -1.61 15.53 -16.40
N LEU A 98 -2.36 16.55 -16.02
CA LEU A 98 -2.09 17.40 -14.86
C LEU A 98 -2.61 16.77 -13.56
N LYS A 99 -3.82 16.19 -13.62
CA LYS A 99 -4.47 15.51 -12.50
C LYS A 99 -5.26 14.30 -12.98
N ALA A 100 -5.35 13.30 -12.13
CA ALA A 100 -6.22 12.16 -12.36
C ALA A 100 -6.99 11.79 -11.09
N ARG A 101 -8.21 11.30 -11.28
CA ARG A 101 -9.07 10.76 -10.24
C ARG A 101 -9.70 9.47 -10.72
N LEU A 102 -9.47 8.38 -10.01
CA LEU A 102 -10.17 7.13 -10.23
C LEU A 102 -11.48 7.13 -9.44
N VAL A 103 -12.58 6.94 -10.14
CA VAL A 103 -13.92 6.75 -9.56
C VAL A 103 -14.35 5.32 -9.81
N VAL A 104 -14.73 4.64 -8.74
CA VAL A 104 -15.29 3.29 -8.82
C VAL A 104 -16.77 3.39 -8.49
N SER A 105 -17.61 2.86 -9.36
CA SER A 105 -19.06 2.81 -9.21
C SER A 105 -19.56 1.42 -9.60
N GLY A 106 -20.76 1.05 -9.14
CA GLY A 106 -21.39 -0.24 -9.43
C GLY A 106 -21.83 -0.96 -8.15
N GLU A 107 -22.68 -1.97 -8.33
CA GLU A 107 -23.11 -2.88 -7.27
C GLU A 107 -22.39 -4.22 -7.45
N MET A 108 -22.17 -4.91 -6.33
CA MET A 108 -21.46 -6.20 -6.19
C MET A 108 -21.20 -6.96 -7.49
N ALA A 109 -19.94 -7.14 -7.84
CA ALA A 109 -19.40 -7.83 -9.02
C ALA A 109 -19.55 -7.11 -10.37
N ASN A 110 -20.19 -5.95 -10.44
CA ASN A 110 -20.36 -5.15 -11.64
C ASN A 110 -19.68 -3.79 -11.52
N ASP A 111 -18.51 -3.76 -10.88
CA ASP A 111 -17.72 -2.55 -10.68
C ASP A 111 -17.30 -1.94 -12.02
N GLN A 112 -17.55 -0.65 -12.16
CA GLN A 112 -17.09 0.18 -13.26
C GLN A 112 -16.00 1.13 -12.77
N LEU A 113 -14.91 1.21 -13.53
CA LEU A 113 -13.80 2.11 -13.26
C LEU A 113 -13.81 3.25 -14.26
N HIS A 114 -13.85 4.46 -13.76
CA HIS A 114 -13.73 5.68 -14.56
C HIS A 114 -12.50 6.46 -14.12
N LEU A 115 -11.54 6.62 -15.01
CA LEU A 115 -10.40 7.50 -14.78
C LEU A 115 -10.70 8.86 -15.37
N HIS A 116 -10.98 9.84 -14.50
CA HIS A 116 -11.13 11.23 -14.88
C HIS A 116 -9.76 11.88 -14.93
N VAL A 117 -9.42 12.51 -16.04
CA VAL A 117 -8.14 13.18 -16.24
C VAL A 117 -8.36 14.65 -16.60
N GLU A 118 -7.52 15.50 -16.06
CA GLU A 118 -7.38 16.89 -16.44
C GLU A 118 -6.10 17.02 -17.27
N THR A 119 -6.21 17.56 -18.48
CA THR A 119 -5.08 17.73 -19.40
C THR A 119 -4.78 19.19 -19.66
N SER A 120 -3.55 19.48 -20.01
CA SER A 120 -3.12 20.84 -20.40
C SER A 120 -3.56 21.24 -21.80
N GLN A 121 -4.08 20.30 -22.59
CA GLN A 121 -4.58 20.54 -23.94
C GLN A 121 -6.09 20.20 -23.97
N ALA A 122 -6.87 21.14 -24.46
CA ALA A 122 -8.28 20.96 -24.76
C ALA A 122 -8.46 20.36 -26.15
#